data_43373370b94368d1f60a589631ddbb3d
#
_entry.id   43373370b94368d1f60a589631ddbb3d
#
_cell.length_a   1.000
_cell.length_b   1.000
_cell.length_c   1.000
_cell.angle_alpha   90.00
_cell.angle_beta   90.00
_cell.angle_gamma   90.00
#
_symmetry.space_group_name_H-M   'P 1'
#
loop_
_entity.id
_entity.type
_entity.pdbx_description
1 polymer ?
#
loop_
_entity_poly.entity_id
_entity_poly.type
_entity_poly.pdbx_seq_one_letter_code
_entity_poly.pdbx_strand_id
1 'polypeptide(L)'
;ISFLLGVFVIVNATRLLPFEVAYGSWHRQFKISLNVLIVSYLIAEVLIYLYDSYTKSKSGKATSLYHIIIRILTYIGGIIVFSNLIGFELAPLLTALGVGGLAVALALQDTLSNLFAGLHILAAKQLKPGDYIKLDSGEEGYVIDINWRNTEVKTLLENVIIVPNSKISSSISTNYFTLQKNMFFQVVVGVHYDSDLEQVEQATLETAN
;
A
#
# COMPACT_ATOMS: atom_id res chain seq x y z
N ILE A 1 -14.74 -26.64 -6.37
CA ILE A 1 -13.58 -26.99 -7.24
C ILE A 1 -13.84 -28.35 -7.94
N SER A 2 -14.12 -29.45 -7.24
CA SER A 2 -14.33 -30.80 -7.82
C SER A 2 -15.43 -30.84 -8.88
N PHE A 3 -16.56 -30.13 -8.68
CA PHE A 3 -17.64 -30.06 -9.67
C PHE A 3 -17.20 -29.37 -10.97
N LEU A 4 -16.49 -28.24 -10.88
CA LEU A 4 -16.02 -27.50 -12.05
C LEU A 4 -14.90 -28.22 -12.78
N LEU A 5 -14.04 -28.95 -12.06
CA LEU A 5 -13.08 -29.88 -12.70
C LEU A 5 -13.79 -30.98 -13.48
N GLY A 6 -14.87 -31.55 -12.92
CA GLY A 6 -15.72 -32.51 -13.60
C GLY A 6 -16.35 -31.93 -14.88
N VAL A 7 -16.90 -30.71 -14.82
CA VAL A 7 -17.45 -30.02 -16.00
C VAL A 7 -16.34 -29.74 -17.04
N PHE A 8 -15.14 -29.30 -16.62
CA PHE A 8 -14.02 -29.08 -17.52
C PHE A 8 -13.61 -30.37 -18.27
N VAL A 9 -13.53 -31.48 -17.53
CA VAL A 9 -13.21 -32.80 -18.12
C VAL A 9 -14.30 -33.21 -19.12
N ILE A 10 -15.57 -33.07 -18.75
CA ILE A 10 -16.70 -33.44 -19.63
C ILE A 10 -16.70 -32.59 -20.91
N VAL A 11 -16.51 -31.25 -20.79
CA VAL A 11 -16.46 -30.34 -21.96
C VAL A 11 -15.32 -30.69 -22.90
N ASN A 12 -14.16 -31.13 -22.37
CA ASN A 12 -13.01 -31.50 -23.20
C ASN A 12 -13.08 -32.97 -23.68
N ALA A 13 -13.74 -33.86 -22.94
CA ALA A 13 -13.98 -35.23 -23.38
C ALA A 13 -14.85 -35.35 -24.65
N THR A 14 -15.66 -34.31 -24.93
CA THR A 14 -16.43 -34.24 -26.19
C THR A 14 -15.56 -34.15 -27.44
N ARG A 15 -14.25 -33.88 -27.32
CA ARG A 15 -13.28 -34.01 -28.44
C ARG A 15 -13.10 -35.44 -28.93
N LEU A 16 -13.40 -36.42 -28.10
CA LEU A 16 -13.31 -37.84 -28.43
C LEU A 16 -14.54 -38.35 -29.17
N LEU A 17 -15.58 -37.53 -29.30
CA LEU A 17 -16.83 -37.93 -29.97
C LEU A 17 -16.91 -37.28 -31.36
N PRO A 18 -17.39 -37.97 -32.39
CA PRO A 18 -17.42 -37.51 -33.80
C PRO A 18 -18.43 -36.38 -34.04
N PHE A 19 -18.96 -35.76 -33.04
CA PHE A 19 -19.95 -34.67 -33.13
C PHE A 19 -19.39 -33.33 -33.65
N GLU A 20 -18.07 -33.19 -33.79
CA GLU A 20 -17.49 -31.90 -34.26
C GLU A 20 -17.90 -31.52 -35.70
N VAL A 21 -18.27 -32.53 -36.54
CA VAL A 21 -18.64 -32.28 -37.92
C VAL A 21 -20.07 -31.73 -38.08
N ALA A 22 -20.94 -31.91 -37.08
CA ALA A 22 -22.37 -31.61 -37.19
C ALA A 22 -22.75 -30.17 -36.70
N TYR A 23 -21.94 -29.51 -35.89
CA TYR A 23 -22.31 -28.27 -35.17
C TYR A 23 -21.37 -27.11 -35.44
N GLY A 24 -21.35 -26.50 -36.54
CA GLY A 24 -20.72 -25.25 -37.00
C GLY A 24 -19.81 -24.44 -36.07
N SER A 25 -19.33 -23.31 -36.53
CA SER A 25 -18.36 -22.43 -35.84
C SER A 25 -18.80 -21.92 -34.44
N TRP A 26 -20.10 -21.78 -34.22
CA TRP A 26 -20.64 -21.31 -32.93
C TRP A 26 -20.42 -22.29 -31.77
N HIS A 27 -20.41 -23.60 -32.03
CA HIS A 27 -20.14 -24.60 -31.00
C HIS A 27 -18.67 -24.53 -30.50
N ARG A 28 -17.75 -24.29 -31.41
CA ARG A 28 -16.34 -24.10 -31.10
C ARG A 28 -16.15 -22.84 -30.20
N GLN A 29 -16.79 -21.73 -30.56
CA GLN A 29 -16.73 -20.50 -29.77
C GLN A 29 -17.34 -20.68 -28.39
N PHE A 30 -18.46 -21.39 -28.29
CA PHE A 30 -19.09 -21.71 -27.01
C PHE A 30 -18.19 -22.56 -26.11
N LYS A 31 -17.54 -23.58 -26.64
CA LYS A 31 -16.54 -24.39 -25.88
C LYS A 31 -15.37 -23.54 -25.42
N ILE A 32 -14.83 -22.67 -26.26
CA ILE A 32 -13.72 -21.77 -25.89
C ILE A 32 -14.16 -20.86 -24.73
N SER A 33 -15.34 -20.23 -24.83
CA SER A 33 -15.88 -19.36 -23.78
C SER A 33 -15.99 -20.09 -22.45
N LEU A 34 -16.58 -21.28 -22.47
CA LEU A 34 -16.80 -22.06 -21.26
C LEU A 34 -15.47 -22.52 -20.64
N ASN A 35 -14.51 -22.97 -21.45
CA ASN A 35 -13.20 -23.34 -20.96
C ASN A 35 -12.44 -22.18 -20.35
N VAL A 36 -12.44 -21.00 -20.98
CA VAL A 36 -11.77 -19.81 -20.44
C VAL A 36 -12.38 -19.38 -19.09
N LEU A 37 -13.72 -19.39 -18.96
CA LEU A 37 -14.38 -19.09 -17.71
C LEU A 37 -14.01 -20.08 -16.60
N ILE A 38 -14.03 -21.38 -16.90
CA ILE A 38 -13.68 -22.42 -15.93
C ILE A 38 -12.20 -22.30 -15.52
N VAL A 39 -11.30 -22.13 -16.48
CA VAL A 39 -9.85 -22.02 -16.21
C VAL A 39 -9.56 -20.75 -15.41
N SER A 40 -10.15 -19.62 -15.78
CA SER A 40 -9.99 -18.35 -15.02
C SER A 40 -10.47 -18.50 -13.59
N TYR A 41 -11.62 -19.15 -13.39
CA TYR A 41 -12.14 -19.42 -12.04
C TYR A 41 -11.20 -20.34 -11.24
N LEU A 42 -10.72 -21.42 -11.84
CA LEU A 42 -9.79 -22.35 -11.17
C LEU A 42 -8.47 -21.69 -10.81
N ILE A 43 -7.92 -20.86 -11.70
CA ILE A 43 -6.70 -20.09 -11.41
C ILE A 43 -6.95 -19.12 -10.23
N ALA A 44 -8.09 -18.41 -10.21
CA ALA A 44 -8.43 -17.51 -9.11
C ALA A 44 -8.51 -18.26 -7.78
N GLU A 45 -9.18 -19.41 -7.73
CA GLU A 45 -9.32 -20.22 -6.50
C GLU A 45 -7.97 -20.81 -6.04
N VAL A 46 -7.10 -21.22 -6.97
CA VAL A 46 -5.75 -21.69 -6.62
C VAL A 46 -4.92 -20.55 -6.05
N LEU A 47 -4.95 -19.37 -6.65
CA LEU A 47 -4.22 -18.21 -6.15
C LEU A 47 -4.73 -17.78 -4.78
N ILE A 48 -6.05 -17.78 -4.56
CA ILE A 48 -6.66 -17.49 -3.26
C ILE A 48 -6.24 -18.52 -2.23
N TYR A 49 -6.26 -19.82 -2.57
CA TYR A 49 -5.83 -20.88 -1.68
C TYR A 49 -4.36 -20.75 -1.28
N LEU A 50 -3.47 -20.44 -2.22
CA LEU A 50 -2.05 -20.21 -1.95
C LEU A 50 -1.84 -18.99 -1.05
N TYR A 51 -2.56 -17.92 -1.33
CA TYR A 51 -2.52 -16.70 -0.50
C TYR A 51 -2.99 -16.99 0.93
N ASP A 52 -4.14 -17.66 1.10
CA ASP A 52 -4.69 -18.01 2.41
C ASP A 52 -3.76 -18.96 3.19
N SER A 53 -3.17 -19.93 2.51
CA SER A 53 -2.21 -20.86 3.11
C SER A 53 -0.97 -20.13 3.63
N TYR A 54 -0.48 -19.15 2.88
CA TYR A 54 0.66 -18.33 3.28
C TYR A 54 0.31 -17.38 4.44
N THR A 55 -0.88 -16.80 4.43
CA THR A 55 -1.31 -15.78 5.40
C THR A 55 -1.77 -16.37 6.72
N LYS A 56 -2.41 -17.54 6.72
CA LYS A 56 -2.80 -18.28 7.93
C LYS A 56 -1.61 -18.58 8.85
N SER A 57 -0.42 -18.68 8.29
CA SER A 57 0.83 -18.86 9.07
C SER A 57 1.30 -17.58 9.77
N LYS A 58 0.85 -16.39 9.38
CA LYS A 58 1.40 -15.11 9.86
C LYS A 58 0.41 -14.17 10.54
N SER A 59 -0.88 -14.18 10.21
CA SER A 59 -1.84 -13.25 10.81
C SER A 59 -3.27 -13.68 10.48
N GLY A 60 -4.07 -13.99 11.47
CA GLY A 60 -5.35 -14.65 11.36
C GLY A 60 -6.52 -13.92 10.68
N LYS A 61 -6.29 -12.95 9.81
CA LYS A 61 -7.35 -12.27 9.04
C LYS A 61 -6.90 -12.02 7.60
N ALA A 62 -7.13 -13.02 6.74
CA ALA A 62 -7.15 -12.77 5.30
C ALA A 62 -8.30 -11.79 5.00
N THR A 63 -7.98 -10.61 4.50
CA THR A 63 -8.98 -9.60 4.19
C THR A 63 -9.67 -9.98 2.88
N SER A 64 -11.02 -10.01 2.87
CA SER A 64 -11.84 -10.28 1.67
C SER A 64 -11.44 -9.43 0.44
N LEU A 65 -10.81 -8.28 0.68
CA LEU A 65 -10.31 -7.39 -0.34
C LEU A 65 -9.29 -8.07 -1.29
N TYR A 66 -8.34 -8.84 -0.77
CA TYR A 66 -7.34 -9.53 -1.60
C TYR A 66 -7.98 -10.58 -2.51
N HIS A 67 -8.99 -11.30 -2.00
CA HIS A 67 -9.75 -12.26 -2.82
C HIS A 67 -10.46 -11.58 -3.98
N ILE A 68 -11.06 -10.41 -3.75
CA ILE A 68 -11.72 -9.62 -4.79
C ILE A 68 -10.70 -9.16 -5.85
N ILE A 69 -9.55 -8.63 -5.43
CA ILE A 69 -8.50 -8.17 -6.35
C ILE A 69 -7.98 -9.34 -7.20
N ILE A 70 -7.66 -10.48 -6.58
CA ILE A 70 -7.20 -11.67 -7.29
C ILE A 70 -8.22 -12.11 -8.34
N ARG A 71 -9.52 -12.17 -7.99
CA ARG A 71 -10.58 -12.54 -8.93
C ARG A 71 -10.70 -11.56 -10.08
N ILE A 72 -10.72 -10.24 -9.80
CA ILE A 72 -10.81 -9.20 -10.84
C ILE A 72 -9.64 -9.34 -11.83
N LEU A 73 -8.40 -9.42 -11.34
CA LEU A 73 -7.22 -9.52 -12.20
C LEU A 73 -7.23 -10.81 -13.04
N THR A 74 -7.63 -11.92 -12.43
CA THR A 74 -7.70 -13.21 -13.13
C THR A 74 -8.78 -13.21 -14.23
N TYR A 75 -9.95 -12.59 -13.97
CA TYR A 75 -11.02 -12.51 -14.97
C TYR A 75 -10.67 -11.52 -16.09
N ILE A 76 -10.01 -10.41 -15.80
CA ILE A 76 -9.47 -9.51 -16.84
C ILE A 76 -8.51 -10.27 -17.74
N GLY A 77 -7.56 -11.02 -17.16
CA GLY A 77 -6.65 -11.88 -17.93
C GLY A 77 -7.40 -12.92 -18.76
N GLY A 78 -8.43 -13.55 -18.20
CA GLY A 78 -9.30 -14.48 -18.92
C GLY A 78 -10.01 -13.83 -20.11
N ILE A 79 -10.53 -12.64 -19.96
CA ILE A 79 -11.19 -11.89 -21.06
C ILE A 79 -10.19 -11.58 -22.19
N ILE A 80 -8.96 -11.20 -21.88
CA ILE A 80 -7.91 -10.95 -22.88
C ILE A 80 -7.59 -12.24 -23.67
N VAL A 81 -7.40 -13.36 -22.95
CA VAL A 81 -7.13 -14.66 -23.58
C VAL A 81 -8.31 -15.10 -24.45
N PHE A 82 -9.54 -14.96 -23.94
CA PHE A 82 -10.75 -15.28 -24.67
C PHE A 82 -10.86 -14.46 -25.97
N SER A 83 -10.68 -13.15 -25.90
CA SER A 83 -10.75 -12.26 -27.06
C SER A 83 -9.74 -12.66 -28.16
N ASN A 84 -8.52 -13.02 -27.73
CA ASN A 84 -7.49 -13.53 -28.66
C ASN A 84 -7.88 -14.83 -29.33
N LEU A 85 -8.43 -15.79 -28.57
CA LEU A 85 -8.78 -17.13 -29.08
C LEU A 85 -9.94 -17.12 -30.09
N ILE A 86 -10.85 -16.14 -29.97
CA ILE A 86 -11.96 -15.97 -30.93
C ILE A 86 -11.60 -15.05 -32.11
N GLY A 87 -10.35 -14.51 -32.13
CA GLY A 87 -9.90 -13.60 -33.18
C GLY A 87 -10.43 -12.18 -33.07
N PHE A 88 -10.84 -11.76 -31.86
CA PHE A 88 -11.27 -10.39 -31.62
C PHE A 88 -10.06 -9.46 -31.52
N GLU A 89 -10.15 -8.26 -32.09
CA GLU A 89 -9.09 -7.27 -32.00
C GLU A 89 -8.86 -6.85 -30.54
N LEU A 90 -7.65 -7.05 -30.04
CA LEU A 90 -7.29 -6.71 -28.67
C LEU A 90 -7.07 -5.21 -28.46
N ALA A 91 -6.81 -4.43 -29.52
CA ALA A 91 -6.46 -3.02 -29.42
C ALA A 91 -7.52 -2.18 -28.67
N PRO A 92 -8.84 -2.29 -28.97
CA PRO A 92 -9.86 -1.55 -28.23
C PRO A 92 -9.93 -1.96 -26.75
N LEU A 93 -9.78 -3.25 -26.47
CA LEU A 93 -9.81 -3.79 -25.10
C LEU A 93 -8.62 -3.28 -24.28
N LEU A 94 -7.41 -3.35 -24.85
CA LEU A 94 -6.21 -2.85 -24.19
C LEU A 94 -6.24 -1.35 -23.97
N THR A 95 -6.81 -0.61 -24.92
CA THR A 95 -7.03 0.84 -24.79
C THR A 95 -7.99 1.15 -23.64
N ALA A 96 -9.11 0.46 -23.56
CA ALA A 96 -10.08 0.63 -22.47
C ALA A 96 -9.46 0.29 -21.10
N LEU A 97 -8.69 -0.80 -21.02
CA LEU A 97 -7.96 -1.18 -19.81
C LEU A 97 -6.87 -0.16 -19.44
N GLY A 98 -6.19 0.41 -20.43
CA GLY A 98 -5.20 1.47 -20.23
C GLY A 98 -5.81 2.75 -19.65
N VAL A 99 -6.92 3.21 -20.21
CA VAL A 99 -7.66 4.38 -19.70
C VAL A 99 -8.23 4.09 -18.30
N GLY A 100 -8.84 2.93 -18.11
CA GLY A 100 -9.34 2.49 -16.80
C GLY A 100 -8.21 2.37 -15.75
N GLY A 101 -7.06 1.83 -16.15
CA GLY A 101 -5.87 1.74 -15.30
C GLY A 101 -5.33 3.12 -14.90
N LEU A 102 -5.31 4.08 -15.84
CA LEU A 102 -4.94 5.47 -15.53
C LEU A 102 -5.90 6.10 -14.52
N ALA A 103 -7.21 5.90 -14.69
CA ALA A 103 -8.21 6.41 -13.75
C ALA A 103 -8.01 5.82 -12.34
N VAL A 104 -7.73 4.51 -12.23
CA VAL A 104 -7.42 3.86 -10.95
C VAL A 104 -6.11 4.40 -10.37
N ALA A 105 -5.07 4.60 -11.19
CA ALA A 105 -3.79 5.14 -10.74
C ALA A 105 -3.95 6.55 -10.16
N LEU A 106 -4.74 7.42 -10.81
CA LEU A 106 -5.06 8.76 -10.31
C LEU A 106 -5.87 8.71 -9.01
N ALA A 107 -6.83 7.79 -8.90
CA ALA A 107 -7.60 7.62 -7.67
C ALA A 107 -6.76 7.11 -6.48
N LEU A 108 -5.68 6.36 -6.75
CA LEU A 108 -4.78 5.82 -5.72
C LEU A 108 -3.52 6.67 -5.51
N GLN A 109 -3.37 7.81 -6.19
CA GLN A 109 -2.17 8.64 -6.19
C GLN A 109 -1.69 8.98 -4.78
N ASP A 110 -2.58 9.45 -3.90
CA ASP A 110 -2.23 9.81 -2.52
C ASP A 110 -1.80 8.60 -1.69
N THR A 111 -2.43 7.46 -1.91
CA THR A 111 -2.08 6.22 -1.23
C THR A 111 -0.68 5.74 -1.61
N LEU A 112 -0.37 5.76 -2.91
CA LEU A 112 0.94 5.40 -3.43
C LEU A 112 2.01 6.41 -3.00
N SER A 113 1.71 7.70 -3.01
CA SER A 113 2.62 8.75 -2.53
C SER A 113 3.02 8.50 -1.07
N ASN A 114 2.06 8.22 -0.19
CA ASN A 114 2.34 7.93 1.21
C ASN A 114 3.16 6.64 1.39
N LEU A 115 2.86 5.59 0.62
CA LEU A 115 3.62 4.34 0.66
C LEU A 115 5.09 4.55 0.26
N PHE A 116 5.34 5.23 -0.88
CA PHE A 116 6.71 5.49 -1.33
C PHE A 116 7.46 6.44 -0.41
N ALA A 117 6.79 7.46 0.14
CA ALA A 117 7.37 8.35 1.15
C ALA A 117 7.78 7.57 2.40
N GLY A 118 6.92 6.69 2.93
CA GLY A 118 7.23 5.83 4.08
C GLY A 118 8.42 4.92 3.81
N LEU A 119 8.47 4.26 2.66
CA LEU A 119 9.62 3.44 2.25
C LEU A 119 10.91 4.25 2.17
N HIS A 120 10.84 5.47 1.61
CA HIS A 120 12.00 6.36 1.51
C HIS A 120 12.51 6.81 2.88
N ILE A 121 11.60 7.21 3.79
CA ILE A 121 11.94 7.62 5.16
C ILE A 121 12.68 6.47 5.88
N LEU A 122 12.14 5.25 5.79
CA LEU A 122 12.74 4.07 6.42
C LEU A 122 14.07 3.66 5.78
N ALA A 123 14.17 3.66 4.45
CA ALA A 123 15.37 3.26 3.72
C ALA A 123 16.52 4.26 3.93
N ALA A 124 16.22 5.56 3.86
CA ALA A 124 17.20 6.63 4.08
C ALA A 124 17.55 6.84 5.55
N LYS A 125 16.79 6.24 6.47
CA LYS A 125 16.93 6.40 7.93
C LYS A 125 16.92 7.86 8.38
N GLN A 126 16.16 8.70 7.65
CA GLN A 126 16.02 10.13 7.95
C GLN A 126 15.37 10.36 9.32
N LEU A 127 14.41 9.52 9.66
CA LEU A 127 13.71 9.50 10.95
C LEU A 127 13.73 8.08 11.51
N LYS A 128 13.77 7.99 12.82
CA LYS A 128 13.71 6.72 13.56
C LYS A 128 12.75 6.85 14.73
N PRO A 129 12.08 5.77 15.15
CA PRO A 129 11.37 5.75 16.44
C PRO A 129 12.29 6.22 17.57
N GLY A 130 11.80 7.15 18.39
CA GLY A 130 12.53 7.80 19.46
C GLY A 130 13.13 9.16 19.09
N ASP A 131 13.21 9.54 17.84
CA ASP A 131 13.69 10.87 17.44
C ASP A 131 12.68 11.95 17.84
N TYR A 132 13.17 13.10 18.33
CA TYR A 132 12.35 14.31 18.54
C TYR A 132 12.42 15.17 17.30
N ILE A 133 11.27 15.43 16.70
CA ILE A 133 11.15 16.17 15.44
C ILE A 133 10.21 17.36 15.56
N LYS A 134 10.44 18.37 14.74
CA LYS A 134 9.53 19.49 14.52
C LYS A 134 9.33 19.68 13.02
N LEU A 135 8.08 19.74 12.59
CA LEU A 135 7.67 20.02 11.21
C LEU A 135 7.46 21.52 11.00
N ASP A 136 7.59 21.99 9.78
CA ASP A 136 7.33 23.39 9.39
C ASP A 136 5.88 23.81 9.62
N SER A 137 4.94 22.86 9.61
CA SER A 137 3.53 23.07 9.95
C SER A 137 3.28 23.29 11.45
N GLY A 138 4.32 23.12 12.27
CA GLY A 138 4.30 23.43 13.72
C GLY A 138 4.12 22.22 14.63
N GLU A 139 3.79 21.03 14.10
CA GLU A 139 3.71 19.81 14.89
C GLU A 139 5.10 19.39 15.35
N GLU A 140 5.22 19.10 16.66
CA GLU A 140 6.47 18.66 17.25
C GLU A 140 6.25 17.55 18.28
N GLY A 141 7.23 16.64 18.40
CA GLY A 141 7.17 15.54 19.36
C GLY A 141 8.10 14.38 19.03
N TYR A 142 7.97 13.30 19.78
CA TYR A 142 8.73 12.07 19.61
C TYR A 142 8.08 11.15 18.58
N VAL A 143 8.84 10.66 17.62
CA VAL A 143 8.40 9.64 16.68
C VAL A 143 8.18 8.34 17.45
N ILE A 144 6.95 7.80 17.45
CA ILE A 144 6.62 6.51 18.06
C ILE A 144 6.85 5.38 17.08
N ASP A 145 6.24 5.51 15.88
CA ASP A 145 6.26 4.48 14.86
C ASP A 145 6.14 5.10 13.46
N ILE A 146 6.68 4.39 12.48
CA ILE A 146 6.64 4.76 11.06
C ILE A 146 5.98 3.61 10.32
N ASN A 147 4.69 3.76 10.04
CA ASN A 147 3.88 2.81 9.30
C ASN A 147 4.02 3.03 7.78
N TRP A 148 3.50 2.12 6.97
CA TRP A 148 3.56 2.22 5.51
C TRP A 148 2.89 3.49 4.94
N ARG A 149 1.92 4.09 5.64
CA ARG A 149 1.15 5.26 5.19
C ARG A 149 1.41 6.51 6.02
N ASN A 150 1.63 6.37 7.32
CA ASN A 150 1.70 7.46 8.28
C ASN A 150 2.79 7.23 9.31
N THR A 151 3.29 8.32 9.86
CA THR A 151 4.17 8.35 11.02
C THR A 151 3.41 8.87 12.22
N GLU A 152 3.57 8.23 13.36
CA GLU A 152 2.95 8.59 14.63
C GLU A 152 3.93 9.41 15.47
N VAL A 153 3.53 10.61 15.87
CA VAL A 153 4.33 11.55 16.64
C VAL A 153 3.64 11.84 17.96
N LYS A 154 4.31 11.57 19.08
CA LYS A 154 3.81 11.83 20.44
C LYS A 154 4.26 13.22 20.90
N THR A 155 3.33 14.09 21.17
CA THR A 155 3.63 15.42 21.72
C THR A 155 4.04 15.34 23.20
N LEU A 156 4.60 16.43 23.71
CA LEU A 156 4.93 16.55 25.15
C LEU A 156 3.68 16.50 26.05
N LEU A 157 2.50 16.78 25.51
CA LEU A 157 1.21 16.67 26.22
C LEU A 157 0.59 15.26 26.13
N GLU A 158 1.39 14.25 25.77
CA GLU A 158 0.96 12.86 25.66
C GLU A 158 -0.05 12.57 24.51
N ASN A 159 -0.36 13.53 23.64
CA ASN A 159 -1.21 13.33 22.48
C ASN A 159 -0.43 12.69 21.34
N VAL A 160 -1.10 11.86 20.53
CA VAL A 160 -0.51 11.27 19.33
C VAL A 160 -1.04 11.98 18.09
N ILE A 161 -0.12 12.55 17.32
CA ILE A 161 -0.40 13.16 16.02
C ILE A 161 -0.08 12.13 14.94
N ILE A 162 -1.02 11.88 14.04
CA ILE A 162 -0.84 10.97 12.89
C ILE A 162 -0.55 11.81 11.66
N VAL A 163 0.70 11.78 11.20
CA VAL A 163 1.15 12.57 10.05
C VAL A 163 1.31 11.67 8.84
N PRO A 164 0.66 11.97 7.70
CA PRO A 164 0.87 11.23 6.45
C PRO A 164 2.35 11.29 6.03
N ASN A 165 2.92 10.17 5.62
CA ASN A 165 4.34 10.08 5.25
C ASN A 165 4.71 11.02 4.10
N SER A 166 3.81 11.23 3.14
CA SER A 166 4.01 12.18 2.03
C SER A 166 4.21 13.63 2.53
N LYS A 167 3.51 14.03 3.60
CA LYS A 167 3.71 15.33 4.22
C LYS A 167 5.09 15.44 4.85
N ILE A 168 5.52 14.46 5.64
CA ILE A 168 6.85 14.44 6.26
C ILE A 168 7.95 14.51 5.19
N SER A 169 7.82 13.71 4.13
CA SER A 169 8.81 13.67 3.06
C SER A 169 8.91 14.96 2.24
N SER A 170 7.83 15.74 2.16
CA SER A 170 7.78 16.99 1.40
C SER A 170 7.97 18.25 2.25
N SER A 171 7.87 18.14 3.58
CA SER A 171 8.04 19.27 4.50
C SER A 171 9.50 19.45 4.94
N ILE A 172 9.82 20.65 5.42
CA ILE A 172 11.05 20.90 6.14
C ILE A 172 10.86 20.36 7.55
N SER A 173 11.66 19.36 7.93
CA SER A 173 11.63 18.79 9.28
C SER A 173 12.96 19.03 9.98
N THR A 174 12.90 19.47 11.23
CA THR A 174 14.08 19.55 12.12
C THR A 174 14.10 18.28 12.96
N ASN A 175 15.17 17.50 12.89
CA ASN A 175 15.39 16.35 13.74
C ASN A 175 16.49 16.72 14.76
N TYR A 176 16.11 16.72 16.04
CA TYR A 176 17.01 17.15 17.13
C TYR A 176 17.96 16.05 17.60
N PHE A 177 17.74 14.78 17.21
CA PHE A 177 18.52 13.63 17.68
C PHE A 177 19.42 12.98 16.62
N THR A 178 19.43 13.47 15.39
CA THR A 178 20.17 12.81 14.28
C THR A 178 21.67 12.81 14.47
N LEU A 179 22.26 13.88 15.01
CA LEU A 179 23.72 14.04 15.12
C LEU A 179 24.22 13.85 16.55
N GLN A 180 23.52 14.39 17.52
CA GLN A 180 23.86 14.30 18.96
C GLN A 180 22.59 14.20 19.79
N LYS A 181 22.63 13.48 20.92
CA LYS A 181 21.50 13.38 21.83
C LYS A 181 21.30 14.65 22.68
N ASN A 182 22.17 15.64 22.51
CA ASN A 182 22.13 16.89 23.25
C ASN A 182 21.41 17.95 22.42
N MET A 183 20.40 18.55 23.00
CA MET A 183 19.65 19.66 22.41
C MET A 183 19.98 20.94 23.14
N PHE A 184 20.27 22.00 22.37
CA PHE A 184 20.43 23.33 22.90
C PHE A 184 19.10 24.08 22.83
N PHE A 185 18.69 24.66 23.93
CA PHE A 185 17.52 25.55 23.96
C PHE A 185 17.89 26.84 24.66
N GLN A 186 17.29 27.92 24.22
CA GLN A 186 17.50 29.26 24.81
C GLN A 186 16.36 29.57 25.75
N VAL A 187 16.70 29.86 27.01
CA VAL A 187 15.74 30.36 27.99
C VAL A 187 15.99 31.85 28.15
N VAL A 188 14.98 32.66 27.84
CA VAL A 188 15.04 34.11 28.03
C VAL A 188 14.54 34.46 29.44
N VAL A 189 15.40 34.99 30.27
CA VAL A 189 15.09 35.41 31.63
C VAL A 189 14.99 36.93 31.66
N GLY A 190 13.82 37.44 32.04
CA GLY A 190 13.65 38.87 32.27
C GLY A 190 14.06 39.27 33.70
N VAL A 191 14.92 40.29 33.84
CA VAL A 191 15.34 40.83 35.13
C VAL A 191 15.04 42.32 35.23
N HIS A 192 15.01 42.86 36.45
CA HIS A 192 14.80 44.29 36.67
C HIS A 192 16.03 45.08 36.18
N TYR A 193 15.81 46.33 35.75
CA TYR A 193 16.89 47.16 35.20
C TYR A 193 18.02 47.49 36.23
N ASP A 194 17.70 47.49 37.51
CA ASP A 194 18.66 47.75 38.59
C ASP A 194 19.28 46.45 39.15
N SER A 195 19.05 45.29 38.51
CA SER A 195 19.62 44.02 38.95
C SER A 195 21.12 43.99 38.66
N ASP A 196 21.88 43.40 39.59
CA ASP A 196 23.29 43.11 39.40
C ASP A 196 23.43 41.94 38.44
N LEU A 197 24.00 42.17 37.26
CA LEU A 197 24.12 41.17 36.19
C LEU A 197 25.01 39.99 36.61
N GLU A 198 26.04 40.21 37.42
CA GLU A 198 26.92 39.11 37.87
C GLU A 198 26.16 38.15 38.81
N GLN A 199 25.36 38.68 39.70
CA GLN A 199 24.49 37.88 40.60
C GLN A 199 23.41 37.11 39.80
N VAL A 200 22.83 37.74 38.77
CA VAL A 200 21.83 37.09 37.89
C VAL A 200 22.46 35.95 37.13
N GLU A 201 23.65 36.14 36.53
CA GLU A 201 24.38 35.10 35.82
C GLU A 201 24.70 33.92 36.72
N GLN A 202 25.21 34.20 37.93
CA GLN A 202 25.58 33.18 38.89
C GLN A 202 24.35 32.37 39.36
N ALA A 203 23.26 33.03 39.69
CA ALA A 203 22.01 32.40 40.09
C ALA A 203 21.40 31.56 38.96
N THR A 204 21.51 32.05 37.72
CA THR A 204 21.00 31.30 36.53
C THR A 204 21.83 30.06 36.28
N LEU A 205 23.15 30.13 36.37
CA LEU A 205 24.05 28.98 36.23
C LEU A 205 23.86 27.94 37.33
N GLU A 206 23.66 28.38 38.57
CA GLU A 206 23.37 27.49 39.71
C GLU A 206 22.04 26.75 39.55
N THR A 207 21.04 27.40 38.95
CA THR A 207 19.71 26.82 38.72
C THR A 207 19.70 25.87 37.52
N ALA A 208 20.59 26.07 36.54
CA ALA A 208 20.67 25.27 35.29
C ALA A 208 21.49 23.97 35.44
N ASN A 209 22.27 23.83 36.50
CA ASN A 209 23.07 22.62 36.82
C ASN A 209 22.28 21.68 37.77
#